data_dff11e3317d03185fdfce28e20e77fff
#
_entry.id   dff11e3317d03185fdfce28e20e77fff
#
_cell.length_a   1.000
_cell.length_b   1.000
_cell.length_c   1.000
_cell.angle_alpha   90.00
_cell.angle_beta   90.00
_cell.angle_gamma   90.00
#
_symmetry.space_group_name_H-M   'P 1'
#
loop_
_entity.id
_entity.type
_entity.pdbx_description
1 polymer ?
#
loop_
_entity_poly.entity_id
_entity_poly.type
_entity_poly.pdbx_seq_one_letter_code
_entity_poly.pdbx_strand_id
1 'polypeptide(L)'
;MRAIILLLLLNISLSVFAHETEEKNGRICAPFRGGVVDPVIVNSMLEAAKEGNLYRIQPKRSKVGFCVNSSIGRFEAEFKDIQGGLALRRKVWGDKSQVLVMVDTNSLAMKEKFVKNMLKSESFLDTETYSRILFVSSELRWLDHEKAVLKGMLTMHGVTKPVSFDVKITMQPNKSPDQVADIIVTASSFIKRTDFDMHHLTFLVDNMVELCMRVEASLFKK
;
A
#
# COMPACT_ATOMS: atom_id res chain seq x y z
N MET A 1 -10.60 62.50 -1.56
CA MET A 1 -9.66 61.46 -2.00
C MET A 1 -8.84 60.96 -0.80
N ARG A 2 -9.46 60.29 0.16
CA ARG A 2 -8.76 59.65 1.32
C ARG A 2 -9.61 58.53 1.94
N ALA A 3 -10.03 57.51 1.14
CA ALA A 3 -10.83 56.42 1.68
C ALA A 3 -10.68 55.07 0.90
N ILE A 4 -9.59 54.83 0.17
CA ILE A 4 -9.44 53.63 -0.66
C ILE A 4 -8.17 52.83 -0.32
N ILE A 5 -7.37 53.19 0.68
CA ILE A 5 -6.06 52.51 0.95
C ILE A 5 -6.14 51.54 2.16
N LEU A 6 -7.28 51.34 2.82
CA LEU A 6 -7.33 50.51 4.05
C LEU A 6 -7.94 49.11 3.88
N LEU A 7 -8.19 48.64 2.65
CA LEU A 7 -8.83 47.33 2.39
C LEU A 7 -7.91 46.31 1.74
N LEU A 8 -6.63 46.59 1.56
CA LEU A 8 -5.68 45.71 0.87
C LEU A 8 -4.68 44.96 1.77
N LEU A 9 -4.74 45.16 3.09
CA LEU A 9 -3.79 44.55 4.02
C LEU A 9 -4.36 43.34 4.83
N LEU A 10 -5.61 42.94 4.62
CA LEU A 10 -6.22 41.85 5.40
C LEU A 10 -6.23 40.48 4.70
N ASN A 11 -5.72 40.38 3.48
CA ASN A 11 -5.75 39.12 2.71
C ASN A 11 -4.42 38.34 2.67
N ILE A 12 -3.36 38.81 3.33
CA ILE A 12 -2.04 38.17 3.24
C ILE A 12 -1.82 37.14 4.37
N SER A 13 -2.58 37.22 5.47
CA SER A 13 -2.35 36.34 6.63
C SER A 13 -3.07 35.00 6.58
N LEU A 14 -4.09 34.82 5.73
CA LEU A 14 -4.79 33.51 5.62
C LEU A 14 -4.09 32.51 4.69
N SER A 15 -3.31 32.97 3.72
CA SER A 15 -2.62 32.09 2.78
C SER A 15 -1.39 31.39 3.38
N VAL A 16 -0.73 31.99 4.37
CA VAL A 16 0.46 31.41 5.02
C VAL A 16 0.07 30.25 5.93
N PHE A 17 -1.05 30.36 6.66
CA PHE A 17 -1.52 29.25 7.54
C PHE A 17 -2.03 28.04 6.76
N ALA A 18 -2.68 28.25 5.61
CA ALA A 18 -3.13 27.17 4.75
C ALA A 18 -1.95 26.43 4.12
N HIS A 19 -0.89 27.12 3.75
CA HIS A 19 0.30 26.52 3.12
C HIS A 19 1.13 25.71 4.11
N GLU A 20 1.24 26.16 5.38
CA GLU A 20 2.00 25.44 6.42
C GLU A 20 1.30 24.14 6.89
N THR A 21 -0.04 24.13 6.92
CA THR A 21 -0.82 22.91 7.21
C THR A 21 -0.79 21.91 6.07
N GLU A 22 -0.76 22.36 4.82
CA GLU A 22 -0.69 21.50 3.64
C GLU A 22 0.70 20.85 3.50
N GLU A 23 1.77 21.55 3.82
CA GLU A 23 3.14 21.01 3.79
C GLU A 23 3.38 19.96 4.89
N LYS A 24 2.86 20.16 6.11
CA LYS A 24 2.93 19.18 7.19
C LYS A 24 2.12 17.92 6.88
N ASN A 25 0.90 18.07 6.39
CA ASN A 25 0.06 16.95 5.96
C ASN A 25 0.67 16.23 4.77
N GLY A 26 1.32 16.95 3.87
CA GLY A 26 2.00 16.39 2.71
C GLY A 26 3.16 15.44 3.05
N ARG A 27 3.88 15.63 4.15
CA ARG A 27 4.96 14.74 4.59
C ARG A 27 4.44 13.44 5.19
N ILE A 28 3.36 13.50 5.97
CA ILE A 28 2.73 12.30 6.58
C ILE A 28 2.05 11.46 5.51
N CYS A 29 1.40 12.08 4.53
CA CYS A 29 0.66 11.42 3.46
C CYS A 29 1.49 11.23 2.17
N ALA A 30 2.78 11.53 2.16
CA ALA A 30 3.63 11.39 0.97
C ALA A 30 3.56 10.00 0.31
N PRO A 31 3.45 8.88 1.06
CA PRO A 31 3.26 7.55 0.48
C PRO A 31 1.95 7.37 -0.29
N PHE A 32 0.99 8.26 -0.09
CA PHE A 32 -0.36 8.15 -0.64
C PHE A 32 -0.62 9.15 -1.77
N ARG A 33 0.37 9.98 -2.13
CA ARG A 33 0.22 10.94 -3.22
C ARG A 33 0.11 10.24 -4.56
N GLY A 34 -0.89 10.65 -5.34
CA GLY A 34 -1.11 10.22 -6.72
C GLY A 34 -1.90 8.90 -6.86
N GLY A 35 -2.49 8.36 -5.79
CA GLY A 35 -3.51 7.31 -5.84
C GLY A 35 -4.88 7.89 -5.56
N VAL A 36 -5.93 7.30 -6.13
CA VAL A 36 -7.30 7.60 -5.71
C VAL A 36 -7.56 6.83 -4.42
N VAL A 37 -7.21 7.42 -3.29
CA VAL A 37 -7.46 6.86 -1.96
C VAL A 37 -8.57 7.69 -1.31
N ASP A 38 -9.55 7.02 -0.72
CA ASP A 38 -10.63 7.67 0.01
C ASP A 38 -10.05 8.60 1.11
N PRO A 39 -10.45 9.88 1.17
CA PRO A 39 -10.03 10.80 2.21
C PRO A 39 -10.24 10.27 3.64
N VAL A 40 -11.26 9.44 3.87
CA VAL A 40 -11.52 8.79 5.17
C VAL A 40 -10.36 7.89 5.56
N ILE A 41 -9.80 7.13 4.63
CA ILE A 41 -8.63 6.27 4.86
C ILE A 41 -7.40 7.12 5.20
N VAL A 42 -7.16 8.18 4.43
CA VAL A 42 -6.05 9.11 4.66
C VAL A 42 -6.15 9.73 6.06
N ASN A 43 -7.32 10.23 6.44
CA ASN A 43 -7.55 10.83 7.76
C ASN A 43 -7.35 9.81 8.89
N SER A 44 -7.79 8.57 8.72
CA SER A 44 -7.56 7.53 9.72
C SER A 44 -6.08 7.20 9.89
N MET A 45 -5.29 7.19 8.81
CA MET A 45 -3.83 7.03 8.88
C MET A 45 -3.16 8.23 9.56
N LEU A 46 -3.64 9.44 9.33
CA LEU A 46 -3.15 10.65 10.00
C LEU A 46 -3.42 10.63 11.51
N GLU A 47 -4.61 10.20 11.92
CA GLU A 47 -4.93 10.03 13.34
C GLU A 47 -4.04 8.96 13.98
N ALA A 48 -3.84 7.81 13.31
CA ALA A 48 -2.93 6.78 13.79
C ALA A 48 -1.48 7.30 13.93
N ALA A 49 -1.03 8.20 13.06
CA ALA A 49 0.27 8.83 13.18
C ALA A 49 0.36 9.75 14.42
N LYS A 50 -0.71 10.48 14.73
CA LYS A 50 -0.79 11.33 15.93
C LYS A 50 -0.80 10.49 17.22
N GLU A 51 -1.48 9.34 17.19
CA GLU A 51 -1.56 8.38 18.29
C GLU A 51 -0.28 7.53 18.47
N GLY A 52 0.69 7.63 17.56
CA GLY A 52 1.91 6.82 17.57
C GLY A 52 1.67 5.35 17.18
N ASN A 53 0.64 5.07 16.38
CA ASN A 53 0.23 3.74 15.97
C ASN A 53 0.43 3.48 14.47
N LEU A 54 1.03 4.42 13.73
CA LEU A 54 1.29 4.28 12.29
C LEU A 54 2.67 3.68 12.05
N TYR A 55 2.70 2.53 11.40
CA TYR A 55 3.90 1.90 10.86
C TYR A 55 4.02 2.20 9.37
N ARG A 56 5.15 2.77 8.94
CA ARG A 56 5.43 3.08 7.54
C ARG A 56 6.25 1.97 6.91
N ILE A 57 5.82 1.49 5.75
CA ILE A 57 6.54 0.48 4.97
C ILE A 57 7.92 0.99 4.59
N GLN A 58 8.92 0.12 4.74
CA GLN A 58 10.30 0.33 4.32
C GLN A 58 10.54 -0.38 2.98
N PRO A 59 10.46 0.32 1.82
CA PRO A 59 10.48 -0.33 0.51
C PRO A 59 11.73 -1.17 0.26
N LYS A 60 12.90 -0.65 0.65
CA LYS A 60 14.19 -1.35 0.46
C LYS A 60 14.34 -2.65 1.26
N ARG A 61 13.53 -2.82 2.30
CA ARG A 61 13.54 -4.01 3.18
C ARG A 61 12.30 -4.89 2.99
N SER A 62 11.43 -4.52 2.06
CA SER A 62 10.17 -5.19 1.78
C SER A 62 10.21 -5.88 0.43
N LYS A 63 9.46 -6.99 0.33
CA LYS A 63 9.23 -7.74 -0.89
C LYS A 63 7.74 -7.92 -1.07
N VAL A 64 7.23 -7.48 -2.20
CA VAL A 64 5.85 -7.70 -2.65
C VAL A 64 5.91 -8.27 -4.04
N GLY A 65 5.28 -9.40 -4.24
CA GLY A 65 5.36 -10.10 -5.50
C GLY A 65 4.25 -11.12 -5.68
N PHE A 66 4.38 -11.86 -6.75
CA PHE A 66 3.46 -12.94 -7.07
C PHE A 66 4.18 -14.10 -7.75
N CYS A 67 3.54 -15.25 -7.66
CA CYS A 67 3.96 -16.46 -8.34
C CYS A 67 2.80 -17.02 -9.17
N VAL A 68 3.12 -17.50 -10.36
CA VAL A 68 2.14 -18.15 -11.25
C VAL A 68 2.76 -19.38 -11.91
N ASN A 69 2.01 -20.45 -11.97
CA ASN A 69 2.43 -21.63 -12.70
C ASN A 69 2.04 -21.53 -14.18
N SER A 70 2.80 -22.19 -15.02
CA SER A 70 2.54 -22.32 -16.44
C SER A 70 2.98 -23.68 -16.95
N SER A 71 2.65 -24.00 -18.20
CA SER A 71 3.08 -25.25 -18.87
C SER A 71 4.60 -25.38 -19.00
N ILE A 72 5.36 -24.29 -18.88
CA ILE A 72 6.82 -24.26 -18.98
C ILE A 72 7.54 -24.00 -17.65
N GLY A 73 6.80 -23.94 -16.55
CA GLY A 73 7.35 -23.78 -15.21
C GLY A 73 6.66 -22.71 -14.38
N ARG A 74 7.19 -22.49 -13.17
CA ARG A 74 6.72 -21.48 -12.23
C ARG A 74 7.49 -20.18 -12.43
N PHE A 75 6.77 -19.08 -12.59
CA PHE A 75 7.33 -17.73 -12.66
C PHE A 75 7.12 -16.99 -11.37
N GLU A 76 8.14 -16.25 -10.97
CA GLU A 76 8.13 -15.38 -9.80
C GLU A 76 8.49 -13.95 -10.22
N ALA A 77 7.70 -13.02 -9.81
CA ALA A 77 7.92 -11.60 -10.05
C ALA A 77 7.79 -10.79 -8.76
N GLU A 78 8.56 -9.72 -8.65
CA GLU A 78 8.61 -8.83 -7.50
C GLU A 78 8.50 -7.38 -7.95
N PHE A 79 7.81 -6.56 -7.19
CA PHE A 79 7.79 -5.12 -7.38
C PHE A 79 8.79 -4.45 -6.46
N LYS A 80 9.55 -3.47 -6.97
CA LYS A 80 10.62 -2.79 -6.25
C LYS A 80 10.20 -1.47 -5.64
N ASP A 81 9.16 -0.82 -6.17
CA ASP A 81 8.60 0.40 -5.62
C ASP A 81 7.25 0.12 -4.96
N ILE A 82 7.27 0.19 -3.62
CA ILE A 82 6.16 -0.12 -2.74
C ILE A 82 6.03 1.02 -1.75
N GLN A 83 4.83 1.51 -1.55
CA GLN A 83 4.53 2.56 -0.59
C GLN A 83 3.33 2.17 0.27
N GLY A 84 3.25 2.71 1.48
CA GLY A 84 2.10 2.46 2.32
C GLY A 84 2.39 2.49 3.80
N GLY A 85 1.39 2.06 4.56
CA GLY A 85 1.46 2.01 6.00
C GLY A 85 0.40 1.12 6.63
N LEU A 86 0.62 0.85 7.91
CA LEU A 86 -0.25 0.06 8.75
C LEU A 86 -0.57 0.86 10.01
N ALA A 87 -1.83 1.24 10.18
CA ALA A 87 -2.35 1.80 11.42
C ALA A 87 -2.81 0.64 12.31
N LEU A 88 -2.02 0.26 13.31
CA LEU A 88 -2.31 -0.89 14.17
C LEU A 88 -2.86 -0.43 15.53
N ARG A 89 -4.14 -0.72 15.80
CA ARG A 89 -4.87 -0.33 17.02
C ARG A 89 -5.31 -1.56 17.83
N ARG A 90 -4.35 -2.28 18.36
CA ARG A 90 -4.53 -3.61 19.00
C ARG A 90 -5.38 -3.63 20.30
N LYS A 91 -5.73 -2.48 20.86
CA LYS A 91 -6.33 -2.39 22.22
C LYS A 91 -7.82 -2.07 22.27
N VAL A 92 -8.50 -1.94 21.16
CA VAL A 92 -9.90 -1.47 21.11
C VAL A 92 -10.80 -2.58 20.59
N TRP A 93 -11.89 -2.88 21.31
CA TRP A 93 -12.99 -3.68 20.80
C TRP A 93 -13.48 -3.08 19.47
N GLY A 94 -13.53 -3.90 18.41
CA GLY A 94 -13.75 -3.41 17.05
C GLY A 94 -12.48 -2.80 16.49
N ASP A 95 -11.46 -3.62 16.26
CA ASP A 95 -10.15 -3.23 15.75
C ASP A 95 -10.29 -2.33 14.52
N LYS A 96 -9.96 -1.04 14.69
CA LYS A 96 -9.95 -0.04 13.62
C LYS A 96 -8.58 0.01 12.93
N SER A 97 -7.83 -1.09 12.98
CA SER A 97 -6.58 -1.21 12.25
C SER A 97 -6.83 -1.08 10.75
N GLN A 98 -5.98 -0.32 10.08
CA GLN A 98 -6.06 -0.08 8.64
C GLN A 98 -4.72 -0.34 7.99
N VAL A 99 -4.78 -0.88 6.78
CA VAL A 99 -3.61 -1.13 5.93
C VAL A 99 -3.87 -0.51 4.57
N LEU A 100 -2.89 0.24 4.10
CA LEU A 100 -2.88 0.80 2.76
C LEU A 100 -1.54 0.45 2.12
N VAL A 101 -1.58 -0.19 0.96
CA VAL A 101 -0.40 -0.53 0.17
C VAL A 101 -0.61 -0.09 -1.27
N MET A 102 0.38 0.60 -1.81
CA MET A 102 0.43 1.00 -3.20
C MET A 102 1.73 0.48 -3.81
N VAL A 103 1.63 -0.09 -4.99
CA VAL A 103 2.74 -0.67 -5.75
C VAL A 103 2.81 -0.01 -7.11
N ASP A 104 4.00 0.43 -7.53
CA ASP A 104 4.24 0.87 -8.91
C ASP A 104 4.44 -0.36 -9.81
N THR A 105 3.55 -0.56 -10.77
CA THR A 105 3.60 -1.68 -11.72
C THR A 105 4.82 -1.63 -12.62
N ASN A 106 5.35 -0.42 -12.91
CA ASN A 106 6.56 -0.24 -13.70
C ASN A 106 7.81 -0.75 -12.99
N SER A 107 7.77 -0.87 -11.67
CA SER A 107 8.85 -1.40 -10.84
C SER A 107 8.99 -2.91 -10.89
N LEU A 108 8.18 -3.61 -11.70
CA LEU A 108 8.21 -5.07 -11.87
C LEU A 108 9.61 -5.57 -12.21
N ALA A 109 10.10 -6.51 -11.44
CA ALA A 109 11.39 -7.17 -11.59
C ALA A 109 11.23 -8.68 -11.59
N MET A 110 11.91 -9.34 -12.52
CA MET A 110 12.01 -10.80 -12.61
C MET A 110 13.24 -11.15 -13.45
N LYS A 111 13.63 -12.43 -13.44
CA LYS A 111 14.82 -12.93 -14.14
C LYS A 111 14.62 -12.97 -15.65
N GLU A 112 13.48 -13.43 -16.09
CA GLU A 112 13.13 -13.69 -17.49
C GLU A 112 12.68 -12.40 -18.17
N LYS A 113 13.59 -11.72 -18.89
CA LYS A 113 13.31 -10.43 -19.55
C LYS A 113 12.14 -10.46 -20.52
N PHE A 114 11.99 -11.55 -21.28
CA PHE A 114 10.89 -11.71 -22.23
C PHE A 114 9.55 -11.76 -21.51
N VAL A 115 9.44 -12.59 -20.46
CA VAL A 115 8.22 -12.72 -19.66
C VAL A 115 7.91 -11.40 -18.94
N LYS A 116 8.92 -10.69 -18.44
CA LYS A 116 8.74 -9.37 -17.82
C LYS A 116 8.09 -8.37 -18.78
N ASN A 117 8.56 -8.31 -20.03
CA ASN A 117 8.00 -7.40 -21.02
C ASN A 117 6.56 -7.79 -21.39
N MET A 118 6.29 -9.08 -21.50
CA MET A 118 4.94 -9.60 -21.71
C MET A 118 4.00 -9.25 -20.55
N LEU A 119 4.44 -9.42 -19.30
CA LEU A 119 3.65 -9.09 -18.11
C LEU A 119 3.34 -7.59 -18.01
N LYS A 120 4.18 -6.72 -18.55
CA LYS A 120 3.95 -5.27 -18.60
C LYS A 120 3.00 -4.83 -19.70
N SER A 121 2.77 -5.65 -20.71
CA SER A 121 1.95 -5.30 -21.87
C SER A 121 0.47 -5.21 -21.51
N GLU A 122 -0.29 -4.62 -22.43
CA GLU A 122 -1.75 -4.46 -22.39
C GLU A 122 -2.50 -5.77 -22.13
N SER A 123 -1.98 -6.90 -22.59
CA SER A 123 -2.58 -8.22 -22.39
C SER A 123 -2.52 -8.75 -20.95
N PHE A 124 -1.75 -8.11 -20.06
CA PHE A 124 -1.54 -8.54 -18.67
C PHE A 124 -1.71 -7.36 -17.69
N LEU A 125 -0.63 -6.72 -17.24
CA LEU A 125 -0.71 -5.66 -16.24
C LEU A 125 -1.02 -4.29 -16.86
N ASP A 126 -0.78 -4.11 -18.15
CA ASP A 126 -0.90 -2.83 -18.85
C ASP A 126 -0.32 -1.67 -18.04
N THR A 127 0.99 -1.75 -17.79
CA THR A 127 1.66 -0.83 -16.86
C THR A 127 1.71 0.61 -17.37
N GLU A 128 1.47 0.84 -18.66
CA GLU A 128 1.37 2.18 -19.26
C GLU A 128 0.05 2.85 -18.88
N THR A 129 -1.06 2.10 -18.93
CA THR A 129 -2.40 2.58 -18.56
C THR A 129 -2.62 2.50 -17.05
N TYR A 130 -2.23 1.38 -16.42
CA TYR A 130 -2.45 1.09 -15.00
C TYR A 130 -1.12 1.02 -14.25
N SER A 131 -0.52 2.18 -14.03
CA SER A 131 0.79 2.29 -13.38
C SER A 131 0.80 1.88 -11.90
N ARG A 132 -0.36 1.54 -11.30
CA ARG A 132 -0.46 1.26 -9.86
C ARG A 132 -1.38 0.10 -9.55
N ILE A 133 -0.94 -0.69 -8.55
CA ILE A 133 -1.79 -1.63 -7.81
C ILE A 133 -2.04 -1.03 -6.43
N LEU A 134 -3.31 -0.99 -5.99
CA LEU A 134 -3.71 -0.43 -4.72
C LEU A 134 -4.45 -1.46 -3.88
N PHE A 135 -4.04 -1.64 -2.64
CA PHE A 135 -4.79 -2.41 -1.65
C PHE A 135 -5.19 -1.52 -0.47
N VAL A 136 -6.48 -1.54 -0.14
CA VAL A 136 -7.06 -0.82 1.00
C VAL A 136 -7.80 -1.82 1.87
N SER A 137 -7.39 -1.97 3.12
CA SER A 137 -8.07 -2.89 4.04
C SER A 137 -9.46 -2.37 4.46
N SER A 138 -10.37 -3.30 4.64
CA SER A 138 -11.68 -3.08 5.28
C SER A 138 -11.74 -3.66 6.69
N GLU A 139 -10.96 -4.72 6.96
CA GLU A 139 -10.96 -5.44 8.23
C GLU A 139 -9.60 -6.08 8.47
N LEU A 140 -9.08 -5.97 9.70
CA LEU A 140 -7.99 -6.80 10.22
C LEU A 140 -8.50 -7.57 11.43
N ARG A 141 -8.69 -8.89 11.29
CA ARG A 141 -9.19 -9.75 12.36
C ARG A 141 -8.07 -10.64 12.88
N TRP A 142 -7.67 -10.41 14.12
CA TRP A 142 -6.67 -11.22 14.81
C TRP A 142 -7.21 -12.62 15.13
N LEU A 143 -6.42 -13.64 14.87
CA LEU A 143 -6.68 -15.03 15.20
C LEU A 143 -5.93 -15.41 16.49
N ASP A 144 -4.71 -14.90 16.65
CA ASP A 144 -3.87 -15.05 17.83
C ASP A 144 -2.94 -13.82 18.00
N HIS A 145 -1.84 -13.96 18.73
CA HIS A 145 -0.89 -12.88 19.02
C HIS A 145 -0.13 -12.39 17.78
N GLU A 146 0.04 -13.23 16.78
CA GLU A 146 0.83 -12.94 15.59
C GLU A 146 0.03 -13.10 14.29
N LYS A 147 -1.02 -13.93 14.27
CA LYS A 147 -1.77 -14.26 13.07
C LYS A 147 -3.05 -13.47 12.98
N ALA A 148 -3.36 -13.05 11.78
CA ALA A 148 -4.59 -12.33 11.48
C ALA A 148 -5.08 -12.65 10.06
N VAL A 149 -6.35 -12.37 9.81
CA VAL A 149 -6.94 -12.29 8.47
C VAL A 149 -7.14 -10.84 8.13
N LEU A 150 -6.56 -10.42 7.02
CA LEU A 150 -6.66 -9.07 6.48
C LEU A 150 -7.57 -9.09 5.25
N LYS A 151 -8.74 -8.47 5.34
CA LYS A 151 -9.65 -8.30 4.20
C LYS A 151 -9.58 -6.88 3.67
N GLY A 152 -9.77 -6.73 2.37
CA GLY A 152 -9.77 -5.41 1.74
C GLY A 152 -10.13 -5.47 0.27
N MET A 153 -10.01 -4.32 -0.37
CA MET A 153 -10.22 -4.15 -1.80
C MET A 153 -8.87 -4.02 -2.50
N LEU A 154 -8.65 -4.87 -3.47
CA LEU A 154 -7.48 -4.82 -4.35
C LEU A 154 -7.91 -4.23 -5.68
N THR A 155 -7.25 -3.16 -6.09
CA THR A 155 -7.41 -2.55 -7.42
C THR A 155 -6.17 -2.84 -8.24
N MET A 156 -6.35 -3.50 -9.37
CA MET A 156 -5.28 -3.88 -10.30
C MET A 156 -5.88 -3.93 -11.71
N HIS A 157 -5.13 -3.50 -12.73
CA HIS A 157 -5.59 -3.50 -14.12
C HIS A 157 -6.97 -2.81 -14.29
N GLY A 158 -7.20 -1.70 -13.57
CA GLY A 158 -8.46 -0.96 -13.59
C GLY A 158 -9.64 -1.62 -12.85
N VAL A 159 -9.50 -2.87 -12.38
CA VAL A 159 -10.56 -3.64 -11.72
C VAL A 159 -10.33 -3.70 -10.22
N THR A 160 -11.41 -3.49 -9.44
CA THR A 160 -11.38 -3.57 -7.98
C THR A 160 -12.16 -4.78 -7.50
N LYS A 161 -11.53 -5.67 -6.72
CA LYS A 161 -12.14 -6.88 -6.16
C LYS A 161 -11.81 -7.04 -4.68
N PRO A 162 -12.70 -7.69 -3.90
CA PRO A 162 -12.39 -8.07 -2.53
C PRO A 162 -11.34 -9.19 -2.51
N VAL A 163 -10.34 -9.03 -1.63
CA VAL A 163 -9.29 -10.03 -1.41
C VAL A 163 -9.07 -10.22 0.09
N SER A 164 -8.75 -11.45 0.49
CA SER A 164 -8.41 -11.82 1.86
C SER A 164 -6.99 -12.38 1.91
N PHE A 165 -6.18 -11.88 2.85
CA PHE A 165 -4.82 -12.35 3.08
C PHE A 165 -4.75 -13.06 4.43
N ASP A 166 -4.04 -14.18 4.46
CA ASP A 166 -3.50 -14.75 5.69
C ASP A 166 -2.24 -13.97 6.07
N VAL A 167 -2.24 -13.41 7.27
CA VAL A 167 -1.19 -12.48 7.71
C VAL A 167 -0.54 -12.97 8.98
N LYS A 168 0.79 -12.89 9.04
CA LYS A 168 1.56 -13.00 10.28
C LYS A 168 2.30 -11.69 10.52
N ILE A 169 2.13 -11.11 11.72
CA ILE A 169 2.79 -9.88 12.16
C ILE A 169 3.70 -10.20 13.33
N THR A 170 4.99 -9.99 13.14
CA THR A 170 6.01 -10.26 14.16
C THR A 170 6.71 -8.96 14.52
N MET A 171 6.81 -8.66 15.82
CA MET A 171 7.62 -7.54 16.29
C MET A 171 9.10 -7.92 16.28
N GLN A 172 9.95 -7.07 15.73
CA GLN A 172 11.39 -7.24 15.85
C GLN A 172 11.86 -6.71 17.19
N PRO A 173 12.76 -7.43 17.91
CA PRO A 173 13.38 -6.90 19.09
C PRO A 173 14.19 -5.64 18.74
N ASN A 174 14.09 -4.63 19.59
CA ASN A 174 14.84 -3.40 19.42
C ASN A 174 16.35 -3.68 19.48
N LYS A 175 17.09 -3.13 18.54
CA LYS A 175 18.57 -3.20 18.55
C LYS A 175 19.18 -2.29 19.61
N SER A 176 18.41 -1.33 20.15
CA SER A 176 18.78 -0.41 21.19
C SER A 176 17.54 0.05 21.96
N PRO A 177 17.67 0.42 23.27
CA PRO A 177 16.54 0.84 24.11
C PRO A 177 15.75 2.04 23.54
N ASP A 178 16.40 2.92 22.77
CA ASP A 178 15.82 4.12 22.20
C ASP A 178 15.16 3.89 20.82
N GLN A 179 15.27 2.69 20.25
CA GLN A 179 14.66 2.35 18.98
C GLN A 179 13.28 1.76 19.19
N VAL A 180 12.31 2.31 18.47
CA VAL A 180 10.97 1.72 18.39
C VAL A 180 11.02 0.44 17.57
N ALA A 181 10.34 -0.59 18.06
CA ALA A 181 10.29 -1.90 17.39
C ALA A 181 9.78 -1.77 15.96
N ASP A 182 10.55 -2.29 15.02
CA ASP A 182 10.09 -2.54 13.67
C ASP A 182 9.15 -3.77 13.68
N ILE A 183 8.25 -3.82 12.73
CA ILE A 183 7.41 -5.00 12.51
C ILE A 183 7.76 -5.66 11.17
N ILE A 184 7.66 -6.98 11.15
CA ILE A 184 7.65 -7.78 9.93
C ILE A 184 6.25 -8.31 9.73
N VAL A 185 5.69 -8.06 8.57
CA VAL A 185 4.42 -8.59 8.12
C VAL A 185 4.65 -9.54 6.95
N THR A 186 4.31 -10.80 7.12
CA THR A 186 4.22 -11.74 6.00
C THR A 186 2.74 -11.94 5.67
N ALA A 187 2.40 -11.90 4.39
CA ALA A 187 1.03 -12.08 3.95
C ALA A 187 0.99 -12.89 2.66
N SER A 188 -0.01 -13.76 2.54
CA SER A 188 -0.25 -14.54 1.33
C SER A 188 -1.74 -14.60 0.99
N SER A 189 -2.04 -14.71 -0.28
CA SER A 189 -3.38 -14.85 -0.82
C SER A 189 -3.32 -15.50 -2.20
N PHE A 190 -4.47 -15.99 -2.67
CA PHE A 190 -4.65 -16.45 -4.03
C PHE A 190 -5.74 -15.63 -4.71
N ILE A 191 -5.49 -15.20 -5.95
CA ILE A 191 -6.45 -14.51 -6.78
C ILE A 191 -6.57 -15.20 -8.14
N LYS A 192 -7.69 -15.01 -8.81
CA LYS A 192 -7.83 -15.38 -10.22
C LYS A 192 -7.49 -14.15 -11.05
N ARG A 193 -6.50 -14.27 -11.97
CA ARG A 193 -6.11 -13.14 -12.82
C ARG A 193 -7.25 -12.72 -13.76
N THR A 194 -8.13 -13.63 -14.13
CA THR A 194 -9.33 -13.33 -14.93
C THR A 194 -10.36 -12.48 -14.20
N ASP A 195 -10.36 -12.46 -12.85
CA ASP A 195 -11.20 -11.55 -12.08
C ASP A 195 -10.77 -10.08 -12.21
N PHE A 196 -9.53 -9.85 -12.70
CA PHE A 196 -8.94 -8.55 -12.97
C PHE A 196 -8.76 -8.29 -14.47
N ASP A 197 -9.59 -8.90 -15.29
CA ASP A 197 -9.64 -8.72 -16.76
C ASP A 197 -8.37 -9.18 -17.52
N MET A 198 -7.56 -10.03 -16.91
CA MET A 198 -6.36 -10.59 -17.53
C MET A 198 -6.64 -11.98 -18.11
N HIS A 199 -7.21 -12.04 -19.30
CA HIS A 199 -7.67 -13.29 -19.96
C HIS A 199 -6.66 -13.91 -20.92
N HIS A 200 -5.52 -13.26 -21.17
CA HIS A 200 -4.58 -13.73 -22.20
C HIS A 200 -3.86 -15.00 -21.77
N LEU A 201 -3.57 -15.90 -22.75
CA LEU A 201 -2.85 -17.17 -22.56
C LEU A 201 -3.41 -18.09 -21.46
N THR A 202 -4.73 -18.15 -21.29
CA THR A 202 -5.37 -18.98 -20.24
C THR A 202 -5.13 -20.48 -20.39
N PHE A 203 -4.72 -20.93 -21.58
CA PHE A 203 -4.35 -22.35 -21.85
C PHE A 203 -2.88 -22.67 -21.52
N LEU A 204 -2.00 -21.68 -21.34
CA LEU A 204 -0.58 -21.84 -21.03
C LEU A 204 -0.21 -21.43 -19.61
N VAL A 205 -0.93 -20.46 -19.06
CA VAL A 205 -0.64 -19.85 -17.76
C VAL A 205 -1.84 -20.04 -16.85
N ASP A 206 -1.61 -20.55 -15.66
CA ASP A 206 -2.65 -20.79 -14.67
C ASP A 206 -3.45 -19.52 -14.39
N ASN A 207 -4.74 -19.71 -14.14
CA ASN A 207 -5.62 -18.63 -13.74
C ASN A 207 -5.37 -18.21 -12.28
N MET A 208 -4.95 -19.15 -11.44
CA MET A 208 -4.63 -18.87 -10.03
C MET A 208 -3.23 -18.28 -9.90
N VAL A 209 -3.16 -17.12 -9.28
CA VAL A 209 -1.93 -16.40 -8.96
C VAL A 209 -1.79 -16.33 -7.46
N GLU A 210 -0.65 -16.77 -6.95
CA GLU A 210 -0.29 -16.62 -5.54
C GLU A 210 0.34 -15.26 -5.30
N LEU A 211 -0.26 -14.46 -4.42
CA LEU A 211 0.30 -13.20 -3.94
C LEU A 211 1.12 -13.47 -2.69
N CYS A 212 2.37 -13.08 -2.69
CA CYS A 212 3.29 -13.28 -1.58
C CYS A 212 3.97 -11.96 -1.21
N MET A 213 3.97 -11.63 0.08
CA MET A 213 4.63 -10.43 0.55
C MET A 213 5.29 -10.62 1.90
N ARG A 214 6.47 -10.01 2.03
CA ARG A 214 7.16 -9.80 3.29
C ARG A 214 7.49 -8.33 3.40
N VAL A 215 6.79 -7.64 4.26
CA VAL A 215 6.88 -6.20 4.45
C VAL A 215 7.54 -5.90 5.79
N GLU A 216 8.58 -5.08 5.79
CA GLU A 216 9.14 -4.49 7.00
C GLU A 216 8.60 -3.06 7.13
N ALA A 217 8.11 -2.71 8.31
CA ALA A 217 7.59 -1.40 8.58
C ALA A 217 8.08 -0.87 9.92
N SER A 218 8.42 0.41 9.93
CA SER A 218 8.91 1.12 11.12
C SER A 218 7.86 2.08 11.64
N LEU A 219 7.78 2.22 12.96
CA LEU A 219 6.88 3.19 13.57
C LEU A 219 7.22 4.59 13.08
N PHE A 220 6.21 5.29 12.61
CA PHE A 220 6.34 6.68 12.20
C PHE A 220 6.55 7.55 13.44
N LYS A 221 7.72 8.18 13.54
CA LYS A 221 8.01 9.22 14.54
C LYS A 221 7.77 10.58 13.91
N LYS A 222 7.06 11.44 14.62
CA LYS A 222 6.91 12.86 14.29
C LYS A 222 8.22 13.61 14.34
#